data_ee609245fa5a74ad775bf7aa23f936f6
#
_entry.id   ee609245fa5a74ad775bf7aa23f936f6
#
_cell.length_a   1.000
_cell.length_b   1.000
_cell.length_c   1.000
_cell.angle_alpha   90.00
_cell.angle_beta   90.00
_cell.angle_gamma   90.00
#
_symmetry.space_group_name_H-M   'P 1'
#
loop_
_entity.id
_entity.type
_entity.pdbx_description
1 polymer ?
#
loop_
_entity_poly.entity_id
_entity_poly.type
_entity_poly.pdbx_seq_one_letter_code
_entity_poly.pdbx_strand_id
1 'polypeptide(L)'
;GAEAVGRCMRLFDGARVPLAAIDIPELAQRNVAALFEEANRGLAFLSLGEADSLLTITYGGELYLARRIEVSARTLAEAEGERRQVLVERLVLELQRTLDNFDRQYNFISVVRLVLASEQPADWLLAALGENLYVPVQAMDLAAVADFPALPELKNPQRQAQGLLAIGAALREGGP
;
A
#
# COMPACT_ATOMS: atom_id res chain seq x y z
N GLY A 1 7.21 -18.17 4.16
CA GLY A 1 6.93 -19.44 4.85
C GLY A 1 7.77 -19.58 6.13
N ALA A 2 7.55 -20.65 6.90
CA ALA A 2 8.17 -20.88 8.21
C ALA A 2 9.72 -20.78 8.21
N GLU A 3 10.37 -21.19 7.12
CA GLU A 3 11.83 -21.10 6.97
C GLU A 3 12.37 -19.65 6.93
N ALA A 4 11.64 -18.74 6.27
CA ALA A 4 12.01 -17.33 6.22
C ALA A 4 11.88 -16.67 7.60
N VAL A 5 10.81 -16.98 8.32
CA VAL A 5 10.60 -16.52 9.70
C VAL A 5 11.72 -17.06 10.61
N GLY A 6 12.04 -18.35 10.51
CA GLY A 6 13.11 -18.96 11.28
C GLY A 6 14.51 -18.36 10.99
N ARG A 7 14.79 -17.95 9.75
CA ARG A 7 16.03 -17.22 9.41
C ARG A 7 16.06 -15.84 10.06
N CYS A 8 14.96 -15.10 9.98
CA CYS A 8 14.86 -13.78 10.58
C CYS A 8 15.09 -13.86 12.10
N MET A 9 14.41 -14.77 12.79
CA MET A 9 14.58 -14.99 14.22
C MET A 9 16.04 -15.31 14.60
N ARG A 10 16.72 -16.20 13.87
CA ARG A 10 18.13 -16.54 14.14
C ARG A 10 19.08 -15.36 13.94
N LEU A 11 18.81 -14.47 12.98
CA LEU A 11 19.61 -13.25 12.77
C LEU A 11 19.53 -12.32 13.97
N PHE A 12 18.32 -12.07 14.48
CA PHE A 12 18.11 -11.20 15.64
C PHE A 12 18.67 -11.82 16.92
N ASP A 13 18.48 -13.13 17.13
CA ASP A 13 19.03 -13.87 18.27
C ASP A 13 20.56 -13.84 18.25
N GLY A 14 21.19 -14.13 17.11
CA GLY A 14 22.64 -14.03 16.94
C GLY A 14 23.21 -12.64 17.16
N ALA A 15 22.46 -11.60 16.80
CA ALA A 15 22.82 -10.21 17.06
C ALA A 15 22.50 -9.74 18.49
N ARG A 16 21.86 -10.56 19.31
CA ARG A 16 21.34 -10.23 20.64
C ARG A 16 20.41 -9.01 20.66
N VAL A 17 19.63 -8.86 19.60
CA VAL A 17 18.60 -7.82 19.49
C VAL A 17 17.25 -8.44 19.83
N PRO A 18 16.53 -7.93 20.83
CA PRO A 18 15.22 -8.47 21.18
C PRO A 18 14.24 -8.26 20.03
N LEU A 19 13.62 -9.33 19.56
CA LEU A 19 12.61 -9.31 18.51
C LEU A 19 11.23 -9.42 19.16
N ALA A 20 10.49 -8.30 19.19
CA ALA A 20 9.16 -8.26 19.80
C ALA A 20 8.08 -8.82 18.87
N ALA A 21 8.16 -8.55 17.56
CA ALA A 21 7.20 -9.01 16.58
C ALA A 21 7.82 -9.15 15.18
N ILE A 22 7.24 -10.01 14.37
CA ILE A 22 7.50 -10.08 12.93
C ILE A 22 6.18 -9.74 12.24
N ASP A 23 6.18 -8.69 11.44
CA ASP A 23 5.02 -8.29 10.67
C ASP A 23 5.10 -8.77 9.22
N ILE A 24 3.98 -8.75 8.52
CA ILE A 24 3.89 -9.05 7.08
C ILE A 24 3.52 -7.76 6.32
N PRO A 25 3.91 -7.63 5.04
CA PRO A 25 3.66 -6.43 4.27
C PRO A 25 2.19 -5.99 4.27
N GLU A 26 1.29 -6.94 4.22
CA GLU A 26 -0.15 -6.71 4.19
C GLU A 26 -0.67 -6.03 5.48
N LEU A 27 -0.15 -6.42 6.64
CA LEU A 27 -0.51 -5.81 7.93
C LEU A 27 0.21 -4.48 8.16
N ALA A 28 1.47 -4.37 7.75
CA ALA A 28 2.18 -3.10 7.80
C ALA A 28 1.47 -2.05 6.92
N GLN A 29 1.06 -2.41 5.71
CA GLN A 29 0.29 -1.53 4.84
C GLN A 29 -1.08 -1.19 5.44
N ARG A 30 -1.78 -2.14 6.06
CA ARG A 30 -3.03 -1.91 6.80
C ARG A 30 -2.86 -0.83 7.87
N ASN A 31 -1.77 -0.87 8.65
CA ASN A 31 -1.52 0.10 9.71
C ASN A 31 -1.35 1.53 9.15
N VAL A 32 -0.68 1.67 8.00
CA VAL A 32 -0.58 2.97 7.31
C VAL A 32 -1.94 3.38 6.73
N ALA A 33 -2.65 2.47 6.07
CA ALA A 33 -3.96 2.74 5.48
C ALA A 33 -4.97 3.26 6.51
N ALA A 34 -4.92 2.75 7.75
CA ALA A 34 -5.78 3.20 8.84
C ALA A 34 -5.68 4.70 9.14
N LEU A 35 -4.51 5.33 8.88
CA LEU A 35 -4.34 6.79 9.04
C LEU A 35 -5.15 7.62 8.03
N PHE A 36 -5.54 6.99 6.92
CA PHE A 36 -6.29 7.63 5.83
C PHE A 36 -7.76 7.24 5.82
N GLU A 37 -8.22 6.34 6.70
CA GLU A 37 -9.62 5.92 6.73
C GLU A 37 -10.53 7.04 7.21
N GLU A 38 -11.71 7.09 6.60
CA GLU A 38 -12.84 7.89 7.08
C GLU A 38 -13.77 7.02 7.92
N ALA A 39 -14.39 7.62 8.93
CA ALA A 39 -15.30 6.90 9.82
C ALA A 39 -16.41 6.17 9.02
N ASN A 40 -16.54 4.87 9.24
CA ASN A 40 -17.52 3.99 8.58
C ASN A 40 -17.40 3.94 7.04
N ARG A 41 -16.18 4.13 6.50
CA ARG A 41 -15.90 4.03 5.08
C ARG A 41 -14.74 3.09 4.81
N GLY A 42 -14.83 2.33 3.73
CA GLY A 42 -13.74 1.51 3.25
C GLY A 42 -12.69 2.34 2.50
N LEU A 43 -11.44 1.94 2.61
CA LEU A 43 -10.31 2.53 1.91
C LEU A 43 -9.61 1.48 1.07
N ALA A 44 -9.41 1.75 -0.23
CA ALA A 44 -8.46 1.01 -1.05
C ALA A 44 -7.10 1.69 -0.97
N PHE A 45 -6.04 0.91 -0.76
CA PHE A 45 -4.67 1.40 -0.71
C PHE A 45 -3.78 0.58 -1.63
N LEU A 46 -3.17 1.23 -2.61
CA LEU A 46 -2.26 0.61 -3.57
C LEU A 46 -0.84 1.11 -3.32
N SER A 47 0.07 0.21 -2.96
CA SER A 47 1.50 0.50 -2.99
C SER A 47 2.13 -0.06 -4.25
N LEU A 48 2.82 0.79 -5.00
CA LEU A 48 3.65 0.44 -6.14
C LEU A 48 5.11 0.36 -5.68
N GLY A 49 5.53 -0.83 -5.31
CA GLY A 49 6.92 -1.12 -4.97
C GLY A 49 7.77 -1.38 -6.21
N GLU A 50 9.07 -1.52 -6.01
CA GLU A 50 10.03 -1.74 -7.09
C GLU A 50 9.77 -3.06 -7.84
N ALA A 51 9.45 -4.14 -7.14
CA ALA A 51 9.30 -5.48 -7.72
C ALA A 51 7.85 -5.89 -7.99
N ASP A 52 6.94 -5.53 -7.09
CA ASP A 52 5.51 -5.85 -7.18
C ASP A 52 4.67 -4.73 -6.58
N SER A 53 3.36 -4.84 -6.71
CA SER A 53 2.40 -3.93 -6.09
C SER A 53 1.48 -4.69 -5.16
N LEU A 54 1.07 -4.02 -4.10
CA LEU A 54 0.13 -4.56 -3.12
C LEU A 54 -1.10 -3.67 -3.02
N LEU A 55 -2.26 -4.24 -3.34
CA LEU A 55 -3.56 -3.63 -3.07
C LEU A 55 -4.12 -4.19 -1.78
N THR A 56 -4.50 -3.32 -0.86
CA THR A 56 -5.28 -3.67 0.32
C THR A 56 -6.59 -2.90 0.34
N ILE A 57 -7.64 -3.51 0.90
CA ILE A 57 -8.88 -2.80 1.25
C ILE A 57 -9.09 -2.99 2.73
N THR A 58 -9.28 -1.85 3.41
CA THR A 58 -9.43 -1.78 4.86
C THR A 58 -10.74 -1.09 5.23
N TYR A 59 -11.26 -1.38 6.41
CA TYR A 59 -12.44 -0.77 7.00
C TYR A 59 -12.39 -0.89 8.52
N GLY A 60 -12.53 0.24 9.23
CA GLY A 60 -12.47 0.28 10.68
C GLY A 60 -11.13 -0.20 11.25
N GLY A 61 -10.03 0.05 10.55
CA GLY A 61 -8.70 -0.40 10.92
C GLY A 61 -8.40 -1.87 10.62
N GLU A 62 -9.37 -2.63 10.08
CA GLU A 62 -9.22 -4.05 9.79
C GLU A 62 -8.95 -4.31 8.30
N LEU A 63 -8.15 -5.34 8.02
CA LEU A 63 -7.82 -5.77 6.66
C LEU A 63 -8.87 -6.75 6.13
N TYR A 64 -9.61 -6.35 5.10
CA TYR A 64 -10.62 -7.18 4.45
C TYR A 64 -10.12 -7.88 3.19
N LEU A 65 -9.21 -7.23 2.46
CA LEU A 65 -8.63 -7.79 1.24
C LEU A 65 -7.16 -7.39 1.12
N ALA A 66 -6.34 -8.34 0.69
CA ALA A 66 -4.97 -8.09 0.24
C ALA A 66 -4.73 -8.83 -1.07
N ARG A 67 -4.20 -8.15 -2.07
CA ARG A 67 -3.92 -8.72 -3.39
C ARG A 67 -2.63 -8.16 -3.96
N ARG A 68 -1.73 -9.05 -4.38
CA ARG A 68 -0.54 -8.67 -5.15
C ARG A 68 -0.88 -8.52 -6.62
N ILE A 69 -0.32 -7.50 -7.25
CA ILE A 69 -0.50 -7.18 -8.67
C ILE A 69 0.89 -7.19 -9.32
N GLU A 70 1.01 -7.87 -10.46
CA GLU A 70 2.30 -8.06 -11.17
C GLU A 70 2.76 -6.81 -11.96
N VAL A 71 2.19 -5.66 -11.71
CA VAL A 71 2.64 -4.37 -12.26
C VAL A 71 3.39 -3.64 -11.16
N SER A 72 4.65 -3.27 -11.38
CA SER A 72 5.50 -2.61 -10.39
C SER A 72 5.90 -1.20 -10.81
N ALA A 73 6.36 -0.39 -9.85
CA ALA A 73 6.88 0.95 -10.12
C ALA A 73 8.01 0.91 -11.16
N ARG A 74 8.92 -0.09 -11.05
CA ARG A 74 10.03 -0.26 -12.01
C ARG A 74 9.52 -0.60 -13.41
N THR A 75 8.62 -1.57 -13.56
CA THR A 75 8.12 -1.97 -14.88
C THR A 75 7.38 -0.83 -15.58
N LEU A 76 6.69 0.01 -14.82
CA LEU A 76 6.01 1.20 -15.33
C LEU A 76 7.00 2.31 -15.71
N ALA A 77 8.07 2.51 -14.93
CA ALA A 77 9.09 3.52 -15.20
C ALA A 77 9.93 3.17 -16.45
N GLU A 78 10.27 1.88 -16.63
CA GLU A 78 11.05 1.38 -17.76
C GLU A 78 10.23 1.24 -19.06
N ALA A 79 8.91 1.22 -18.97
CA ALA A 79 8.04 1.10 -20.13
C ALA A 79 7.81 2.45 -20.81
N GLU A 80 7.77 2.45 -22.14
CA GLU A 80 7.47 3.63 -22.96
C GLU A 80 6.36 3.33 -23.98
N GLY A 81 5.72 4.37 -24.48
CA GLY A 81 4.73 4.30 -25.55
C GLY A 81 3.63 3.28 -25.28
N GLU A 82 3.36 2.44 -26.27
CA GLU A 82 2.31 1.41 -26.23
C GLU A 82 2.49 0.41 -25.09
N ARG A 83 3.74 0.02 -24.79
CA ARG A 83 4.02 -0.91 -23.68
C ARG A 83 3.57 -0.35 -22.32
N ARG A 84 3.83 0.93 -22.08
CA ARG A 84 3.36 1.60 -20.85
C ARG A 84 1.83 1.61 -20.79
N GLN A 85 1.18 1.93 -21.90
CA GLN A 85 -0.27 1.94 -21.99
C GLN A 85 -0.87 0.57 -21.64
N VAL A 86 -0.34 -0.52 -22.21
CA VAL A 86 -0.79 -1.90 -21.91
C VAL A 86 -0.64 -2.24 -20.42
N LEU A 87 0.47 -1.81 -19.77
CA LEU A 87 0.65 -2.04 -18.34
C LEU A 87 -0.36 -1.26 -17.49
N VAL A 88 -0.67 -0.02 -17.88
CA VAL A 88 -1.68 0.81 -17.19
C VAL A 88 -3.06 0.19 -17.36
N GLU A 89 -3.45 -0.20 -18.57
CA GLU A 89 -4.73 -0.86 -18.84
C GLU A 89 -4.88 -2.15 -18.04
N ARG A 90 -3.80 -2.95 -17.95
CA ARG A 90 -3.78 -4.14 -17.10
C ARG A 90 -3.99 -3.80 -15.63
N LEU A 91 -3.28 -2.79 -15.11
CA LEU A 91 -3.43 -2.34 -13.73
C LEU A 91 -4.86 -1.86 -13.44
N VAL A 92 -5.40 -1.01 -14.31
CA VAL A 92 -6.78 -0.50 -14.20
C VAL A 92 -7.77 -1.66 -14.15
N LEU A 93 -7.65 -2.62 -15.07
CA LEU A 93 -8.56 -3.77 -15.14
C LEU A 93 -8.49 -4.64 -13.86
N GLU A 94 -7.29 -4.86 -13.33
CA GLU A 94 -7.10 -5.60 -12.08
C GLU A 94 -7.73 -4.86 -10.88
N LEU A 95 -7.58 -3.54 -10.83
CA LEU A 95 -8.19 -2.71 -9.79
C LEU A 95 -9.72 -2.71 -9.90
N GLN A 96 -10.28 -2.46 -11.08
CA GLN A 96 -11.72 -2.49 -11.33
C GLN A 96 -12.34 -3.83 -10.90
N ARG A 97 -11.77 -4.94 -11.39
CA ARG A 97 -12.26 -6.29 -11.04
C ARG A 97 -12.19 -6.57 -9.54
N THR A 98 -11.15 -6.07 -8.88
CA THR A 98 -10.98 -6.29 -7.44
C THR A 98 -11.99 -5.47 -6.64
N LEU A 99 -12.20 -4.21 -7.00
CA LEU A 99 -13.18 -3.32 -6.37
C LEU A 99 -14.61 -3.84 -6.59
N ASP A 100 -14.96 -4.26 -7.81
CA ASP A 100 -16.28 -4.81 -8.13
C ASP A 100 -16.57 -6.12 -7.38
N ASN A 101 -15.57 -6.99 -7.26
CA ASN A 101 -15.71 -8.24 -6.50
C ASN A 101 -15.83 -7.97 -5.01
N PHE A 102 -15.09 -6.99 -4.49
CA PHE A 102 -15.16 -6.57 -3.10
C PHE A 102 -16.54 -6.02 -2.76
N ASP A 103 -17.07 -5.11 -3.58
CA ASP A 103 -18.39 -4.52 -3.39
C ASP A 103 -19.51 -5.58 -3.36
N ARG A 104 -19.42 -6.59 -4.24
CA ARG A 104 -20.35 -7.72 -4.22
C ARG A 104 -20.24 -8.61 -2.98
N GLN A 105 -19.03 -8.81 -2.46
CA GLN A 105 -18.77 -9.66 -1.31
C GLN A 105 -19.07 -8.97 0.01
N TYR A 106 -18.74 -7.67 0.09
CA TYR A 106 -18.85 -6.85 1.30
C TYR A 106 -19.74 -5.62 1.06
N ASN A 107 -20.97 -5.84 0.63
CA ASN A 107 -21.93 -4.81 0.23
C ASN A 107 -22.26 -3.78 1.32
N PHE A 108 -21.89 -4.05 2.57
CA PHE A 108 -22.02 -3.11 3.69
C PHE A 108 -20.82 -2.17 3.85
N ILE A 109 -19.72 -2.40 3.12
CA ILE A 109 -18.52 -1.55 3.12
C ILE A 109 -18.48 -0.76 1.82
N SER A 110 -18.66 0.56 1.92
CA SER A 110 -18.49 1.45 0.77
C SER A 110 -17.05 1.93 0.69
N VAL A 111 -16.30 1.49 -0.32
CA VAL A 111 -14.96 2.02 -0.62
C VAL A 111 -15.10 3.39 -1.25
N VAL A 112 -14.59 4.44 -0.60
CA VAL A 112 -14.82 5.84 -1.03
C VAL A 112 -13.65 6.45 -1.78
N ARG A 113 -12.47 5.88 -1.71
CA ARG A 113 -11.28 6.35 -2.44
C ARG A 113 -10.20 5.28 -2.51
N LEU A 114 -9.25 5.50 -3.42
CA LEU A 114 -8.00 4.77 -3.52
C LEU A 114 -6.83 5.71 -3.20
N VAL A 115 -6.00 5.33 -2.25
CA VAL A 115 -4.72 6.01 -1.96
C VAL A 115 -3.59 5.27 -2.66
N LEU A 116 -2.78 6.01 -3.40
CA LEU A 116 -1.63 5.49 -4.16
C LEU A 116 -0.33 5.91 -3.49
N ALA A 117 0.47 4.94 -3.07
CA ALA A 117 1.87 5.12 -2.68
C ALA A 117 2.78 4.60 -3.80
N SER A 118 3.69 5.42 -4.30
CA SER A 118 4.62 5.02 -5.37
C SER A 118 6.05 5.44 -5.05
N GLU A 119 6.98 4.51 -5.20
CA GLU A 119 8.42 4.77 -5.03
C GLU A 119 9.01 5.62 -6.17
N GLN A 120 8.29 5.74 -7.29
CA GLN A 120 8.64 6.57 -8.44
C GLN A 120 7.61 7.68 -8.63
N PRO A 121 7.96 8.82 -9.25
CA PRO A 121 7.00 9.84 -9.61
C PRO A 121 5.86 9.25 -10.47
N ALA A 122 4.62 9.47 -10.05
CA ALA A 122 3.46 8.80 -10.62
C ALA A 122 2.25 9.72 -10.90
N ASP A 123 2.47 11.03 -11.11
CA ASP A 123 1.38 12.00 -11.36
C ASP A 123 0.55 11.61 -12.59
N TRP A 124 1.22 11.16 -13.65
CA TRP A 124 0.57 10.65 -14.86
C TRP A 124 -0.27 9.40 -14.59
N LEU A 125 0.16 8.55 -13.65
CA LEU A 125 -0.58 7.35 -13.28
C LEU A 125 -1.79 7.72 -12.41
N LEU A 126 -1.66 8.68 -11.50
CA LEU A 126 -2.79 9.22 -10.73
C LEU A 126 -3.90 9.71 -11.65
N ALA A 127 -3.54 10.47 -12.69
CA ALA A 127 -4.49 10.94 -13.70
C ALA A 127 -5.15 9.76 -14.43
N ALA A 128 -4.35 8.82 -14.94
CA ALA A 128 -4.86 7.66 -15.66
C ALA A 128 -5.79 6.77 -14.79
N LEU A 129 -5.45 6.55 -13.52
CA LEU A 129 -6.31 5.82 -12.60
C LEU A 129 -7.58 6.59 -12.27
N GLY A 130 -7.48 7.92 -12.04
CA GLY A 130 -8.63 8.78 -11.75
C GLY A 130 -9.65 8.87 -12.89
N GLU A 131 -9.20 8.77 -14.15
CA GLU A 131 -10.06 8.75 -15.32
C GLU A 131 -10.80 7.40 -15.51
N ASN A 132 -10.25 6.31 -15.00
CA ASN A 132 -10.72 4.96 -15.30
C ASN A 132 -11.34 4.22 -14.10
N LEU A 133 -11.15 4.70 -12.87
CA LEU A 133 -11.77 4.11 -11.68
C LEU A 133 -13.00 4.92 -11.26
N TYR A 134 -13.99 4.23 -10.70
CA TYR A 134 -15.21 4.88 -10.19
C TYR A 134 -15.02 5.50 -8.80
N VAL A 135 -13.89 5.26 -8.14
CA VAL A 135 -13.51 5.88 -6.86
C VAL A 135 -12.44 6.94 -7.09
N PRO A 136 -12.47 8.08 -6.36
CA PRO A 136 -11.40 9.06 -6.40
C PRO A 136 -10.04 8.44 -6.09
N VAL A 137 -9.00 8.87 -6.81
CA VAL A 137 -7.61 8.42 -6.60
C VAL A 137 -6.79 9.57 -6.05
N GLN A 138 -6.04 9.34 -4.99
CA GLN A 138 -5.21 10.34 -4.32
C GLN A 138 -3.80 9.81 -4.10
N ALA A 139 -2.80 10.66 -4.22
CA ALA A 139 -1.45 10.32 -3.78
C ALA A 139 -1.42 10.17 -2.25
N MET A 140 -0.62 9.22 -1.77
CA MET A 140 -0.32 9.15 -0.35
C MET A 140 0.48 10.38 0.08
N ASP A 141 0.01 11.05 1.12
CA ASP A 141 0.75 12.10 1.81
C ASP A 141 0.66 11.88 3.31
N LEU A 142 1.65 11.20 3.87
CA LEU A 142 1.73 10.94 5.30
C LEU A 142 1.91 12.23 6.12
N ALA A 143 2.51 13.27 5.54
CA ALA A 143 2.71 14.54 6.23
C ALA A 143 1.38 15.29 6.48
N ALA A 144 0.31 14.94 5.75
CA ALA A 144 -1.02 15.48 5.98
C ALA A 144 -1.75 14.84 7.19
N VAL A 145 -1.33 13.64 7.60
CA VAL A 145 -2.03 12.84 8.64
C VAL A 145 -1.15 12.50 9.85
N ALA A 146 0.17 12.69 9.75
CA ALA A 146 1.11 12.42 10.83
C ALA A 146 2.30 13.38 10.79
N ASP A 147 2.89 13.66 11.95
CA ASP A 147 4.07 14.54 12.05
C ASP A 147 5.34 13.70 12.25
N PHE A 148 6.39 14.01 11.48
CA PHE A 148 7.69 13.33 11.52
C PHE A 148 8.83 14.33 11.78
N PRO A 149 8.88 14.97 12.96
CA PRO A 149 9.84 16.05 13.22
C PRO A 149 11.32 15.57 13.17
N ALA A 150 11.56 14.31 13.48
CA ALA A 150 12.90 13.72 13.45
C ALA A 150 13.32 13.19 12.06
N LEU A 151 12.42 13.14 11.08
CA LEU A 151 12.62 12.54 9.76
C LEU A 151 12.14 13.48 8.65
N PRO A 152 12.82 14.63 8.42
CA PRO A 152 12.39 15.62 7.45
C PRO A 152 12.34 15.10 6.01
N GLU A 153 13.07 14.03 5.69
CA GLU A 153 13.03 13.33 4.40
C GLU A 153 11.66 12.70 4.10
N LEU A 154 10.86 12.40 5.10
CA LEU A 154 9.49 11.90 4.94
C LEU A 154 8.49 12.97 4.48
N LYS A 155 8.92 14.21 4.24
CA LYS A 155 8.14 15.19 3.48
C LYS A 155 8.10 14.87 1.98
N ASN A 156 8.99 14.02 1.50
CA ASN A 156 9.00 13.58 0.11
C ASN A 156 8.13 12.32 -0.07
N PRO A 157 7.11 12.33 -0.96
CA PRO A 157 6.20 11.20 -1.17
C PRO A 157 6.89 9.89 -1.56
N GLN A 158 7.95 9.96 -2.37
CA GLN A 158 8.72 8.77 -2.77
C GLN A 158 9.45 8.15 -1.58
N ARG A 159 9.97 8.98 -0.66
CA ARG A 159 10.59 8.51 0.59
C ARG A 159 9.56 7.90 1.54
N GLN A 160 8.36 8.46 1.60
CA GLN A 160 7.25 7.85 2.34
C GLN A 160 6.91 6.46 1.78
N ALA A 161 6.82 6.32 0.46
CA ALA A 161 6.53 5.04 -0.19
C ALA A 161 7.66 4.01 0.04
N GLN A 162 8.93 4.42 -0.07
CA GLN A 162 10.08 3.56 0.25
C GLN A 162 10.09 3.09 1.71
N GLY A 163 9.66 3.95 2.63
CA GLY A 163 9.57 3.66 4.07
C GLY A 163 8.26 2.98 4.50
N LEU A 164 7.31 2.77 3.59
CA LEU A 164 5.93 2.37 3.91
C LEU A 164 5.84 1.20 4.90
N LEU A 165 6.55 0.12 4.61
CA LEU A 165 6.50 -1.08 5.45
C LEU A 165 7.14 -0.88 6.82
N ALA A 166 8.23 -0.10 6.89
CA ALA A 166 8.90 0.23 8.16
C ALA A 166 8.00 1.14 9.02
N ILE A 167 7.38 2.14 8.40
CA ILE A 167 6.43 3.04 9.06
C ILE A 167 5.22 2.22 9.56
N GLY A 168 4.66 1.36 8.72
CA GLY A 168 3.53 0.52 9.09
C GLY A 168 3.84 -0.45 10.22
N ALA A 169 5.05 -1.03 10.23
CA ALA A 169 5.49 -1.86 11.34
C ALA A 169 5.66 -1.05 12.66
N ALA A 170 6.13 0.20 12.56
CA ALA A 170 6.27 1.09 13.71
C ALA A 170 4.91 1.57 14.27
N LEU A 171 3.90 1.66 13.41
CA LEU A 171 2.51 2.02 13.79
C LEU A 171 1.75 0.83 14.40
N ARG A 172 2.37 -0.35 14.48
CA ARG A 172 1.76 -1.50 15.13
C ARG A 172 1.47 -1.16 16.60
N GLU A 173 0.21 -1.16 16.97
CA GLU A 173 -0.15 -1.11 18.37
C GLU A 173 0.39 -2.36 19.06
N GLY A 174 1.20 -2.16 20.09
CA GLY A 174 1.72 -3.25 20.89
C GLY A 174 0.54 -3.96 21.53
N GLY A 175 0.26 -5.19 21.09
CA GLY A 175 -0.59 -6.09 21.86
C GLY A 175 0.01 -6.33 23.24
N PRO A 176 -0.80 -6.69 24.22
CA PRO A 176 -0.34 -6.94 25.58
C PRO A 176 0.72 -8.01 25.65
#